data_3887ac11cb5355b209b9ca0b36e7cf1b
#
_entry.id   3887ac11cb5355b209b9ca0b36e7cf1b
#
_cell.length_a   1.000
_cell.length_b   1.000
_cell.length_c   1.000
_cell.angle_alpha   90.00
_cell.angle_beta   90.00
_cell.angle_gamma   90.00
#
_symmetry.space_group_name_H-M   'P 1'
#
loop_
_entity.id
_entity.type
_entity.pdbx_description
1 polymer ?
#
loop_
_entity_poly.entity_id
_entity_poly.type
_entity_poly.pdbx_seq_one_letter_code
_entity_poly.pdbx_strand_id
1 'polypeptide(L)'
;MRWVAFIPLHGNSKSNVNCAIGVNSLRGMAGRPLFAWSLEEAIASGCFDAIYLIADSPAEIRKEVADEFPSADKLVEVLDYAAVQGDGSMDSALLEFQQRIPSDVPFDVACLIQAASPLTRAEDFRAAKRKFLSENLDSLVTAVQSKRFFWTRAGAPIGFNVMGRPARPHIEGYLVENGAFYLTSAKLLADHHYRLGGRIGIHEMPAETAIEITDEAGWMVVEQLLLKQKLASAKARASQIKVLVLDVDGTLTDAGMYYGPAGEALKKFNTRDAHGLQLLRENGISVCVISTEDSPAVAARMKKLRIDEYYPGIQKKLPLLLQLAKRWDIPLQNIGYVGDDLSDLECLSRVGGAFCPADAVSEILRQAHYVCDCAGGQGAVREVCDLILRSREITGYTSAQAEACS
;
A
#
# COMPACT_ATOMS: atom_id res chain seq x y z
N MET A 1 -21.33 18.42 -7.55
CA MET A 1 -21.71 16.99 -7.44
C MET A 1 -20.87 16.40 -6.35
N ARG A 2 -21.51 15.98 -5.26
CA ARG A 2 -20.86 15.41 -4.08
C ARG A 2 -20.77 13.88 -4.19
N TRP A 3 -19.57 13.34 -4.07
CA TRP A 3 -19.26 11.93 -4.18
C TRP A 3 -18.90 11.36 -2.81
N VAL A 4 -19.55 10.31 -2.40
CA VAL A 4 -19.23 9.64 -1.15
C VAL A 4 -18.84 8.20 -1.42
N ALA A 5 -17.89 7.68 -0.64
CA ALA A 5 -17.58 6.25 -0.65
C ALA A 5 -18.02 5.62 0.67
N PHE A 6 -18.36 4.36 0.63
CA PHE A 6 -18.52 3.58 1.85
C PHE A 6 -17.93 2.18 1.67
N ILE A 7 -17.33 1.69 2.75
CA ILE A 7 -16.65 0.41 2.83
C ILE A 7 -17.26 -0.36 3.98
N PRO A 8 -18.10 -1.37 3.72
CA PRO A 8 -18.60 -2.25 4.78
C PRO A 8 -17.48 -3.15 5.29
N LEU A 9 -17.31 -3.20 6.61
CA LEU A 9 -16.26 -3.93 7.29
C LEU A 9 -16.85 -4.94 8.26
N HIS A 10 -16.31 -6.16 8.25
CA HIS A 10 -16.69 -7.21 9.17
C HIS A 10 -15.49 -7.54 10.07
N GLY A 11 -15.70 -7.48 11.37
CA GLY A 11 -14.71 -7.86 12.39
C GLY A 11 -14.80 -9.34 12.79
N ASN A 12 -14.25 -9.65 13.96
CA ASN A 12 -14.20 -11.02 14.52
C ASN A 12 -15.55 -11.53 15.09
N SER A 13 -16.64 -10.79 14.93
CA SER A 13 -17.90 -11.21 15.52
C SER A 13 -18.38 -12.52 14.90
N LYS A 14 -18.69 -13.51 15.76
CA LYS A 14 -19.26 -14.81 15.40
C LYS A 14 -20.71 -14.73 14.89
N SER A 15 -21.12 -13.61 14.36
CA SER A 15 -22.43 -13.49 13.75
C SER A 15 -22.42 -14.26 12.42
N ASN A 16 -23.10 -15.40 12.41
CA ASN A 16 -23.46 -16.22 11.25
C ASN A 16 -24.38 -15.45 10.29
N VAL A 17 -24.01 -14.26 9.90
CA VAL A 17 -24.66 -13.60 8.78
C VAL A 17 -23.95 -14.12 7.55
N ASN A 18 -24.67 -14.81 6.69
CA ASN A 18 -24.28 -15.20 5.34
C ASN A 18 -23.99 -13.95 4.49
N CYS A 19 -23.02 -13.16 4.92
CA CYS A 19 -22.43 -12.16 4.04
C CYS A 19 -21.60 -12.95 3.02
N ALA A 20 -21.83 -12.73 1.75
CA ALA A 20 -21.14 -13.43 0.66
C ALA A 20 -19.61 -13.29 0.72
N ILE A 21 -19.08 -12.55 1.71
CA ILE A 21 -17.67 -12.32 1.94
C ILE A 21 -17.40 -12.49 3.45
N GLY A 22 -17.26 -13.72 3.91
CA GLY A 22 -16.87 -14.06 5.29
C GLY A 22 -15.41 -13.76 5.64
N VAL A 23 -14.83 -12.70 5.08
CA VAL A 23 -13.43 -12.32 5.30
C VAL A 23 -13.34 -11.26 6.39
N ASN A 24 -12.58 -11.56 7.45
CA ASN A 24 -12.27 -10.59 8.49
C ASN A 24 -11.47 -9.40 7.92
N SER A 25 -12.07 -8.23 7.88
CA SER A 25 -11.47 -7.01 7.33
C SER A 25 -10.26 -6.50 8.13
N LEU A 26 -10.13 -6.92 9.41
CA LEU A 26 -9.00 -6.61 10.29
C LEU A 26 -7.85 -7.62 10.16
N ARG A 27 -8.05 -8.76 9.48
CA ARG A 27 -6.98 -9.73 9.27
C ARG A 27 -5.84 -9.09 8.48
N GLY A 28 -4.61 -9.30 8.96
CA GLY A 28 -3.39 -8.78 8.31
C GLY A 28 -3.13 -9.44 6.96
N MET A 29 -2.90 -8.61 5.93
CA MET A 29 -2.50 -9.02 4.58
C MET A 29 -1.31 -8.16 4.13
N ALA A 30 -0.19 -8.79 3.82
CA ALA A 30 1.05 -8.10 3.42
C ALA A 30 1.48 -6.98 4.40
N GLY A 31 1.31 -7.24 5.71
CA GLY A 31 1.74 -6.38 6.81
C GLY A 31 0.74 -5.30 7.25
N ARG A 32 -0.48 -5.24 6.69
CA ARG A 32 -1.53 -4.26 7.04
C ARG A 32 -2.91 -4.92 7.13
N PRO A 33 -3.89 -4.34 7.86
CA PRO A 33 -5.27 -4.82 7.79
C PRO A 33 -5.80 -4.84 6.36
N LEU A 34 -6.60 -5.87 6.02
CA LEU A 34 -7.13 -6.05 4.66
C LEU A 34 -7.83 -4.79 4.13
N PHE A 35 -8.68 -4.16 4.94
CA PHE A 35 -9.44 -2.97 4.51
C PHE A 35 -8.55 -1.76 4.19
N ALA A 36 -7.37 -1.68 4.82
CA ALA A 36 -6.46 -0.54 4.68
C ALA A 36 -5.97 -0.37 3.23
N TRP A 37 -5.86 -1.46 2.48
CA TRP A 37 -5.47 -1.41 1.07
C TRP A 37 -6.48 -0.66 0.19
N SER A 38 -7.76 -1.03 0.27
CA SER A 38 -8.81 -0.37 -0.50
C SER A 38 -9.05 1.06 -0.02
N LEU A 39 -8.95 1.31 1.29
CA LEU A 39 -9.09 2.65 1.86
C LEU A 39 -7.97 3.59 1.40
N GLU A 40 -6.71 3.16 1.40
CA GLU A 40 -5.58 3.96 0.92
C GLU A 40 -5.78 4.41 -0.53
N GLU A 41 -6.17 3.50 -1.40
CA GLU A 41 -6.38 3.80 -2.82
C GLU A 41 -7.61 4.71 -3.03
N ALA A 42 -8.65 4.56 -2.20
CA ALA A 42 -9.80 5.47 -2.21
C ALA A 42 -9.39 6.89 -1.80
N ILE A 43 -8.62 7.04 -0.72
CA ILE A 43 -8.05 8.33 -0.28
C ILE A 43 -7.15 8.92 -1.36
N ALA A 44 -6.20 8.14 -1.88
CA ALA A 44 -5.24 8.57 -2.90
C ALA A 44 -5.89 8.94 -4.23
N SER A 45 -7.11 8.44 -4.50
CA SER A 45 -7.85 8.79 -5.72
C SER A 45 -8.24 10.27 -5.78
N GLY A 46 -8.50 10.89 -4.63
CA GLY A 46 -9.05 12.25 -4.55
C GLY A 46 -10.46 12.36 -5.17
N CYS A 47 -11.16 11.23 -5.32
CA CYS A 47 -12.47 11.19 -5.97
C CYS A 47 -13.63 11.51 -5.03
N PHE A 48 -13.46 11.34 -3.74
CA PHE A 48 -14.53 11.36 -2.76
C PHE A 48 -14.45 12.57 -1.83
N ASP A 49 -15.61 13.14 -1.52
CA ASP A 49 -15.76 14.25 -0.57
C ASP A 49 -15.87 13.74 0.88
N ALA A 50 -16.25 12.45 1.05
CA ALA A 50 -16.21 11.73 2.32
C ALA A 50 -16.14 10.22 2.07
N ILE A 51 -15.52 9.49 3.00
CA ILE A 51 -15.41 8.03 3.00
C ILE A 51 -15.92 7.51 4.32
N TYR A 52 -16.91 6.63 4.28
CA TYR A 52 -17.53 6.05 5.46
C TYR A 52 -17.14 4.58 5.60
N LEU A 53 -16.62 4.23 6.76
CA LEU A 53 -16.37 2.84 7.15
C LEU A 53 -17.53 2.38 8.03
N ILE A 54 -18.26 1.35 7.61
CA ILE A 54 -19.37 0.81 8.36
C ILE A 54 -18.93 -0.49 9.01
N ALA A 55 -18.81 -0.52 10.32
CA ALA A 55 -18.20 -1.63 11.05
C ALA A 55 -19.06 -2.15 12.19
N ASP A 56 -19.01 -3.47 12.39
CA ASP A 56 -19.58 -4.15 13.56
C ASP A 56 -18.74 -3.96 14.85
N SER A 57 -17.49 -3.55 14.69
CA SER A 57 -16.53 -3.26 15.77
C SER A 57 -15.88 -1.88 15.58
N PRO A 58 -16.68 -0.78 15.66
CA PRO A 58 -16.21 0.55 15.25
C PRO A 58 -15.04 1.08 16.08
N ALA A 59 -14.89 0.68 17.34
CA ALA A 59 -13.80 1.13 18.20
C ALA A 59 -12.44 0.60 17.71
N GLU A 60 -12.37 -0.67 17.29
CA GLU A 60 -11.16 -1.29 16.75
C GLU A 60 -10.80 -0.64 15.42
N ILE A 61 -11.78 -0.45 14.52
CA ILE A 61 -11.56 0.20 13.22
C ILE A 61 -11.09 1.64 13.38
N ARG A 62 -11.66 2.43 14.31
CA ARG A 62 -11.20 3.81 14.57
C ARG A 62 -9.75 3.85 15.00
N LYS A 63 -9.32 2.89 15.83
CA LYS A 63 -7.93 2.78 16.25
C LYS A 63 -7.03 2.49 15.05
N GLU A 64 -7.34 1.47 14.25
CA GLU A 64 -6.55 1.12 13.07
C GLU A 64 -6.49 2.26 12.03
N VAL A 65 -7.62 2.99 11.83
CA VAL A 65 -7.64 4.17 10.94
C VAL A 65 -6.76 5.29 11.47
N ALA A 66 -6.78 5.56 12.78
CA ALA A 66 -5.93 6.58 13.39
C ALA A 66 -4.45 6.22 13.28
N ASP A 67 -4.12 4.94 13.45
CA ASP A 67 -2.75 4.43 13.36
C ASP A 67 -2.22 4.40 11.91
N GLU A 68 -3.05 3.97 10.93
CA GLU A 68 -2.66 3.81 9.53
C GLU A 68 -2.80 5.11 8.71
N PHE A 69 -3.79 5.96 9.03
CA PHE A 69 -4.15 7.15 8.24
C PHE A 69 -4.33 8.41 9.10
N PRO A 70 -3.32 8.84 9.85
CA PRO A 70 -3.44 9.96 10.82
C PRO A 70 -3.85 11.30 10.19
N SER A 71 -3.70 11.46 8.87
CA SER A 71 -4.07 12.68 8.15
C SER A 71 -5.47 12.61 7.50
N ALA A 72 -6.17 11.49 7.65
CA ALA A 72 -7.45 11.24 6.97
C ALA A 72 -8.68 11.53 7.84
N ASP A 73 -8.52 12.04 9.05
CA ASP A 73 -9.54 12.29 10.07
C ASP A 73 -10.72 13.16 9.59
N LYS A 74 -10.47 14.05 8.61
CA LYS A 74 -11.51 14.91 8.00
C LYS A 74 -12.22 14.28 6.82
N LEU A 75 -11.65 13.22 6.23
CA LEU A 75 -12.16 12.55 5.04
C LEU A 75 -12.85 11.24 5.40
N VAL A 76 -12.36 10.53 6.41
CA VAL A 76 -12.79 9.19 6.79
C VAL A 76 -13.57 9.24 8.09
N GLU A 77 -14.79 8.70 8.07
CA GLU A 77 -15.67 8.57 9.24
C GLU A 77 -16.02 7.10 9.47
N VAL A 78 -15.97 6.65 10.72
CA VAL A 78 -16.34 5.28 11.11
C VAL A 78 -17.71 5.27 11.75
N LEU A 79 -18.67 4.61 11.10
CA LEU A 79 -20.04 4.45 11.54
C LEU A 79 -20.24 3.07 12.19
N ASP A 80 -21.12 3.03 13.20
CA ASP A 80 -21.49 1.79 13.87
C ASP A 80 -22.52 1.01 13.03
N TYR A 81 -22.23 -0.27 12.80
CA TYR A 81 -23.15 -1.22 12.18
C TYR A 81 -24.03 -1.84 13.27
N ALA A 82 -25.07 -1.14 13.71
CA ALA A 82 -26.06 -1.79 14.56
C ALA A 82 -26.80 -2.84 13.74
N ALA A 83 -26.78 -4.08 14.20
CA ALA A 83 -27.30 -5.28 13.55
C ALA A 83 -28.46 -5.02 12.56
N VAL A 84 -28.15 -5.10 11.28
CA VAL A 84 -29.14 -4.96 10.21
C VAL A 84 -30.03 -6.19 10.25
N GLN A 85 -31.34 -5.99 10.30
CA GLN A 85 -32.34 -7.00 9.98
C GLN A 85 -32.44 -7.20 8.45
N GLY A 86 -31.33 -7.24 7.73
CA GLY A 86 -31.26 -7.44 6.29
C GLY A 86 -30.82 -8.87 5.93
N ASP A 87 -30.95 -9.21 4.67
CA ASP A 87 -30.54 -10.50 4.12
C ASP A 87 -29.01 -10.65 3.99
N GLY A 88 -28.23 -9.66 4.48
CA GLY A 88 -26.78 -9.61 4.36
C GLY A 88 -26.29 -9.26 2.95
N SER A 89 -27.16 -8.84 2.06
CA SER A 89 -26.76 -8.44 0.70
C SER A 89 -26.09 -7.07 0.68
N MET A 90 -25.30 -6.81 -0.36
CA MET A 90 -24.65 -5.53 -0.60
C MET A 90 -25.66 -4.40 -0.86
N ASP A 91 -26.84 -4.73 -1.40
CA ASP A 91 -27.91 -3.76 -1.61
C ASP A 91 -28.51 -3.33 -0.27
N SER A 92 -28.69 -4.28 0.68
CA SER A 92 -29.12 -3.96 2.05
C SER A 92 -28.12 -3.04 2.76
N ALA A 93 -26.81 -3.29 2.60
CA ALA A 93 -25.76 -2.44 3.17
C ALA A 93 -25.79 -1.01 2.60
N LEU A 94 -26.05 -0.87 1.29
CA LEU A 94 -26.16 0.43 0.61
C LEU A 94 -27.38 1.22 1.09
N LEU A 95 -28.52 0.55 1.25
CA LEU A 95 -29.77 1.17 1.75
C LEU A 95 -29.62 1.64 3.19
N GLU A 96 -28.99 0.82 4.02
CA GLU A 96 -28.72 1.19 5.41
C GLU A 96 -27.79 2.40 5.49
N PHE A 97 -26.75 2.43 4.67
CA PHE A 97 -25.88 3.58 4.56
C PHE A 97 -26.66 4.85 4.22
N GLN A 98 -27.57 4.79 3.24
CA GLN A 98 -28.42 5.93 2.86
C GLN A 98 -29.28 6.44 4.04
N GLN A 99 -29.75 5.55 4.91
CA GLN A 99 -30.56 5.91 6.08
C GLN A 99 -29.74 6.50 7.23
N ARG A 100 -28.42 6.20 7.28
CA ARG A 100 -27.52 6.60 8.38
C ARG A 100 -26.68 7.82 8.08
N ILE A 101 -26.49 8.16 6.80
CA ILE A 101 -25.88 9.45 6.49
C ILE A 101 -26.76 10.55 7.10
N PRO A 102 -26.15 11.49 7.85
CA PRO A 102 -26.89 12.63 8.37
C PRO A 102 -27.68 13.32 7.24
N SER A 103 -28.94 13.60 7.47
CA SER A 103 -29.85 14.19 6.45
C SER A 103 -29.40 15.56 5.93
N ASP A 104 -28.51 16.21 6.65
CA ASP A 104 -27.84 17.46 6.27
C ASP A 104 -26.60 17.25 5.37
N VAL A 105 -26.27 15.99 5.05
CA VAL A 105 -25.14 15.61 4.19
C VAL A 105 -25.65 14.97 2.90
N PRO A 106 -26.28 15.71 1.98
CA PRO A 106 -26.72 15.17 0.71
C PRO A 106 -25.51 14.71 -0.13
N PHE A 107 -25.69 13.64 -0.89
CA PHE A 107 -24.72 13.18 -1.90
C PHE A 107 -25.42 12.97 -3.24
N ASP A 108 -24.66 13.06 -4.32
CA ASP A 108 -25.14 12.83 -5.68
C ASP A 108 -24.84 11.42 -6.18
N VAL A 109 -23.66 10.88 -5.78
CA VAL A 109 -23.20 9.54 -6.17
C VAL A 109 -22.58 8.84 -4.96
N ALA A 110 -22.97 7.61 -4.73
CA ALA A 110 -22.37 6.70 -3.75
C ALA A 110 -21.44 5.70 -4.46
N CYS A 111 -20.28 5.44 -3.88
CA CYS A 111 -19.36 4.38 -4.26
C CYS A 111 -19.34 3.30 -3.17
N LEU A 112 -19.86 2.13 -3.46
CA LEU A 112 -19.69 0.95 -2.60
C LEU A 112 -18.35 0.29 -2.93
N ILE A 113 -17.43 0.23 -1.99
CA ILE A 113 -16.10 -0.38 -2.15
C ILE A 113 -16.03 -1.65 -1.30
N GLN A 114 -15.60 -2.77 -1.90
CA GLN A 114 -15.39 -4.00 -1.15
C GLN A 114 -13.98 -4.05 -0.54
N ALA A 115 -13.89 -4.23 0.78
CA ALA A 115 -12.63 -4.39 1.50
C ALA A 115 -11.83 -5.63 1.01
N ALA A 116 -12.54 -6.66 0.52
CA ALA A 116 -11.94 -7.89 -0.02
C ALA A 116 -11.35 -7.74 -1.44
N SER A 117 -11.33 -6.51 -2.00
CA SER A 117 -10.74 -6.22 -3.31
C SER A 117 -9.51 -5.32 -3.20
N PRO A 118 -8.44 -5.74 -2.48
CA PRO A 118 -7.29 -4.89 -2.15
C PRO A 118 -6.37 -4.61 -3.35
N LEU A 119 -6.64 -5.20 -4.51
CA LEU A 119 -5.91 -4.92 -5.76
C LEU A 119 -6.48 -3.73 -6.55
N THR A 120 -7.57 -3.12 -6.08
CA THR A 120 -8.14 -1.88 -6.66
C THR A 120 -7.15 -0.72 -6.53
N ARG A 121 -7.06 0.13 -7.54
CA ARG A 121 -6.13 1.26 -7.59
C ARG A 121 -6.86 2.61 -7.64
N ALA A 122 -6.19 3.63 -7.14
CA ALA A 122 -6.69 5.00 -7.21
C ALA A 122 -7.07 5.43 -8.64
N GLU A 123 -6.35 4.93 -9.64
CA GLU A 123 -6.66 5.22 -11.05
C GLU A 123 -7.96 4.57 -11.52
N ASP A 124 -8.33 3.39 -10.99
CA ASP A 124 -9.61 2.75 -11.29
C ASP A 124 -10.77 3.65 -10.86
N PHE A 125 -10.71 4.22 -9.65
CA PHE A 125 -11.72 5.18 -9.18
C PHE A 125 -11.77 6.43 -10.05
N ARG A 126 -10.62 6.99 -10.42
CA ARG A 126 -10.56 8.18 -11.30
C ARG A 126 -11.13 7.88 -12.68
N ALA A 127 -10.77 6.74 -13.27
CA ALA A 127 -11.25 6.32 -14.59
C ALA A 127 -12.75 6.05 -14.58
N ALA A 128 -13.26 5.34 -13.57
CA ALA A 128 -14.68 5.07 -13.40
C ALA A 128 -15.49 6.36 -13.19
N LYS A 129 -14.99 7.31 -12.39
CA LYS A 129 -15.61 8.63 -12.19
C LYS A 129 -15.68 9.42 -13.49
N ARG A 130 -14.59 9.47 -14.28
CA ARG A 130 -14.59 10.13 -15.59
C ARG A 130 -15.64 9.51 -16.53
N LYS A 131 -15.67 8.18 -16.59
CA LYS A 131 -16.64 7.45 -17.43
C LYS A 131 -18.07 7.70 -16.99
N PHE A 132 -18.36 7.62 -15.70
CA PHE A 132 -19.68 7.87 -15.11
C PHE A 132 -20.22 9.24 -15.53
N LEU A 133 -19.38 10.27 -15.45
CA LEU A 133 -19.75 11.64 -15.83
C LEU A 133 -19.88 11.83 -17.34
N SER A 134 -18.91 11.34 -18.13
CA SER A 134 -18.88 11.57 -19.58
C SER A 134 -20.01 10.83 -20.31
N GLU A 135 -20.42 9.67 -19.81
CA GLU A 135 -21.50 8.87 -20.40
C GLU A 135 -22.86 9.12 -19.74
N ASN A 136 -22.92 10.03 -18.75
CA ASN A 136 -24.13 10.37 -18.00
C ASN A 136 -24.85 9.13 -17.45
N LEU A 137 -24.11 8.30 -16.72
CA LEU A 137 -24.59 7.03 -16.19
C LEU A 137 -25.44 7.20 -14.93
N ASP A 138 -26.35 6.27 -14.69
CA ASP A 138 -27.10 6.14 -13.43
C ASP A 138 -26.38 5.20 -12.45
N SER A 139 -25.69 4.20 -12.99
CA SER A 139 -24.85 3.29 -12.20
C SER A 139 -23.66 2.77 -13.02
N LEU A 140 -22.63 2.25 -12.30
CA LEU A 140 -21.44 1.64 -12.90
C LEU A 140 -21.00 0.45 -12.09
N VAL A 141 -20.62 -0.63 -12.77
CA VAL A 141 -20.07 -1.85 -12.18
C VAL A 141 -18.65 -2.07 -12.66
N THR A 142 -17.81 -2.65 -11.81
CA THR A 142 -16.46 -3.10 -12.17
C THR A 142 -16.49 -4.52 -12.68
N ALA A 143 -15.74 -4.81 -13.72
CA ALA A 143 -15.67 -6.14 -14.32
C ALA A 143 -14.29 -6.43 -14.92
N VAL A 144 -14.00 -7.69 -15.14
CA VAL A 144 -12.75 -8.17 -15.75
C VAL A 144 -13.08 -8.97 -17.01
N GLN A 145 -12.29 -8.77 -18.07
CA GLN A 145 -12.44 -9.55 -19.28
C GLN A 145 -12.06 -11.02 -19.03
N SER A 146 -13.00 -11.92 -19.35
CA SER A 146 -12.79 -13.37 -19.30
C SER A 146 -12.87 -13.98 -20.69
N LYS A 147 -11.75 -14.54 -21.17
CA LYS A 147 -11.67 -15.29 -22.45
C LYS A 147 -11.82 -16.80 -22.23
N ARG A 148 -12.75 -17.17 -21.35
CA ARG A 148 -13.08 -18.57 -21.04
C ARG A 148 -14.28 -19.02 -21.84
N PHE A 149 -14.39 -20.35 -22.08
CA PHE A 149 -15.59 -20.95 -22.64
C PHE A 149 -16.58 -21.21 -21.52
N PHE A 150 -17.77 -20.68 -21.62
CA PHE A 150 -18.84 -20.89 -20.65
C PHE A 150 -19.83 -21.94 -21.17
N TRP A 151 -20.32 -22.75 -20.20
CA TRP A 151 -21.29 -23.80 -20.47
C TRP A 151 -22.42 -23.73 -19.45
N THR A 152 -23.63 -24.04 -19.88
CA THR A 152 -24.73 -24.30 -18.96
C THR A 152 -24.52 -25.64 -18.27
N ARG A 153 -25.16 -25.85 -17.11
CA ARG A 153 -25.14 -27.20 -16.43
C ARG A 153 -25.72 -28.30 -17.30
N ALA A 154 -26.60 -27.98 -18.23
CA ALA A 154 -27.19 -28.90 -19.20
C ALA A 154 -26.26 -29.23 -20.39
N GLY A 155 -25.01 -28.76 -20.40
CA GLY A 155 -24.03 -29.02 -21.48
C GLY A 155 -24.17 -28.15 -22.69
N ALA A 156 -24.99 -27.06 -22.67
CA ALA A 156 -25.08 -26.14 -23.79
C ALA A 156 -23.96 -25.08 -23.73
N PRO A 157 -23.30 -24.74 -24.88
CA PRO A 157 -22.31 -23.68 -24.94
C PRO A 157 -22.97 -22.32 -24.78
N ILE A 158 -22.26 -21.36 -24.15
CA ILE A 158 -22.70 -19.97 -24.02
C ILE A 158 -21.81 -19.10 -24.92
N GLY A 159 -22.36 -18.47 -25.93
CA GLY A 159 -21.68 -17.50 -26.78
C GLY A 159 -20.63 -18.03 -27.73
N PHE A 160 -20.61 -19.35 -28.03
CA PHE A 160 -19.74 -19.94 -29.04
C PHE A 160 -20.39 -21.17 -29.72
N ASN A 161 -19.91 -21.49 -30.92
CA ASN A 161 -20.33 -22.70 -31.64
C ASN A 161 -19.32 -23.82 -31.35
N VAL A 162 -19.82 -24.99 -30.92
CA VAL A 162 -18.99 -26.17 -30.62
C VAL A 162 -18.28 -26.69 -31.85
N MET A 163 -18.97 -26.72 -32.98
CA MET A 163 -18.46 -27.25 -34.27
C MET A 163 -17.49 -26.29 -34.96
N GLY A 164 -17.54 -25.01 -34.60
CA GLY A 164 -16.64 -23.94 -35.08
C GLY A 164 -15.92 -23.27 -33.91
N ARG A 165 -15.45 -24.04 -32.93
CA ARG A 165 -14.84 -23.52 -31.70
C ARG A 165 -13.63 -22.63 -32.00
N PRO A 166 -13.69 -21.33 -31.68
CA PRO A 166 -12.59 -20.41 -31.96
C PRO A 166 -11.36 -20.74 -31.08
N ALA A 167 -10.16 -20.42 -31.59
CA ALA A 167 -8.97 -20.42 -30.76
C ALA A 167 -9.06 -19.31 -29.69
N ARG A 168 -8.50 -19.55 -28.49
CA ARG A 168 -8.57 -18.61 -27.36
C ARG A 168 -8.22 -17.15 -27.71
N PRO A 169 -7.20 -16.84 -28.51
CA PRO A 169 -6.90 -15.45 -28.89
C PRO A 169 -8.04 -14.75 -29.66
N HIS A 170 -8.88 -15.51 -30.34
CA HIS A 170 -9.98 -15.00 -31.20
C HIS A 170 -11.35 -14.98 -30.51
N ILE A 171 -11.38 -15.29 -29.20
CA ILE A 171 -12.62 -15.18 -28.40
C ILE A 171 -12.75 -13.70 -28.00
N GLU A 172 -13.88 -13.09 -28.29
CA GLU A 172 -14.24 -11.78 -27.77
C GLU A 172 -14.24 -11.79 -26.23
N GLY A 173 -14.74 -12.87 -25.64
CA GLY A 173 -14.87 -13.07 -24.20
C GLY A 173 -16.13 -12.42 -23.64
N TYR A 174 -16.21 -12.45 -22.33
CA TYR A 174 -17.28 -11.84 -21.55
C TYR A 174 -16.65 -10.98 -20.46
N LEU A 175 -17.38 -9.95 -20.04
CA LEU A 175 -17.05 -9.21 -18.84
C LEU A 175 -17.71 -9.91 -17.65
N VAL A 176 -16.91 -10.21 -16.63
CA VAL A 176 -17.35 -10.85 -15.39
C VAL A 176 -17.18 -9.84 -14.27
N GLU A 177 -18.23 -9.60 -13.50
CA GLU A 177 -18.13 -8.73 -12.30
C GLU A 177 -17.06 -9.27 -11.36
N ASN A 178 -16.20 -8.37 -10.87
CA ASN A 178 -15.16 -8.70 -9.89
C ASN A 178 -15.49 -8.14 -8.51
N GLY A 179 -16.62 -7.46 -8.36
CA GLY A 179 -17.09 -6.95 -7.07
C GLY A 179 -16.24 -5.84 -6.45
N ALA A 180 -15.23 -5.30 -7.14
CA ALA A 180 -14.29 -4.37 -6.53
C ALA A 180 -14.97 -3.11 -6.00
N PHE A 181 -15.77 -2.45 -6.84
CA PHE A 181 -16.62 -1.34 -6.41
C PHE A 181 -17.77 -1.08 -7.40
N TYR A 182 -18.78 -0.35 -6.89
CA TYR A 182 -19.96 0.06 -7.64
C TYR A 182 -20.19 1.54 -7.47
N LEU A 183 -20.58 2.24 -8.53
CA LEU A 183 -21.05 3.63 -8.45
C LEU A 183 -22.57 3.66 -8.68
N THR A 184 -23.29 4.38 -7.84
CA THR A 184 -24.76 4.46 -7.91
C THR A 184 -25.19 5.91 -7.66
N SER A 185 -26.00 6.47 -8.56
CA SER A 185 -26.60 7.80 -8.34
C SER A 185 -27.57 7.76 -7.17
N ALA A 186 -27.59 8.83 -6.38
CA ALA A 186 -28.51 8.97 -5.25
C ALA A 186 -29.97 8.85 -5.69
N LYS A 187 -30.29 9.33 -6.91
CA LYS A 187 -31.62 9.21 -7.51
C LYS A 187 -32.01 7.75 -7.74
N LEU A 188 -31.12 6.96 -8.41
CA LEU A 188 -31.39 5.54 -8.65
C LEU A 188 -31.60 4.79 -7.33
N LEU A 189 -30.78 5.07 -6.33
CA LEU A 189 -30.86 4.43 -5.02
C LEU A 189 -32.18 4.77 -4.31
N ALA A 190 -32.63 6.02 -4.38
CA ALA A 190 -33.89 6.46 -3.80
C ALA A 190 -35.10 5.84 -4.51
N ASP A 191 -35.07 5.75 -5.84
CA ASP A 191 -36.23 5.31 -6.65
C ASP A 191 -36.38 3.78 -6.66
N HIS A 192 -35.29 3.04 -6.66
CA HIS A 192 -35.28 1.60 -6.94
C HIS A 192 -34.68 0.72 -5.86
N HIS A 193 -33.94 1.28 -4.90
CA HIS A 193 -33.31 0.53 -3.78
C HIS A 193 -32.30 -0.56 -4.22
N TYR A 194 -31.69 -0.42 -5.41
CA TYR A 194 -30.65 -1.31 -5.94
C TYR A 194 -29.40 -0.51 -6.32
N ARG A 195 -28.24 -1.16 -6.22
CA ARG A 195 -26.95 -0.56 -6.60
C ARG A 195 -26.74 -0.42 -8.11
N LEU A 196 -27.44 -1.21 -8.91
CA LEU A 196 -27.34 -1.20 -10.37
C LEU A 196 -28.73 -1.01 -11.01
N GLY A 197 -28.80 -0.13 -11.99
CA GLY A 197 -30.02 0.17 -12.74
C GLY A 197 -29.84 1.38 -13.62
N GLY A 198 -30.91 1.76 -14.33
CA GLY A 198 -30.88 2.86 -15.27
C GLY A 198 -29.87 2.64 -16.39
N ARG A 199 -29.11 3.67 -16.73
CA ARG A 199 -27.99 3.58 -17.68
C ARG A 199 -26.75 3.05 -16.98
N ILE A 200 -26.47 1.76 -17.20
CA ILE A 200 -25.35 1.04 -16.55
C ILE A 200 -24.09 1.17 -17.37
N GLY A 201 -23.00 1.64 -16.77
CA GLY A 201 -21.66 1.58 -17.33
C GLY A 201 -20.84 0.42 -16.76
N ILE A 202 -19.84 -0.01 -17.50
CA ILE A 202 -18.87 -1.02 -17.02
C ILE A 202 -17.47 -0.40 -17.03
N HIS A 203 -16.77 -0.49 -15.90
CA HIS A 203 -15.35 -0.20 -15.82
C HIS A 203 -14.56 -1.50 -15.84
N GLU A 204 -13.80 -1.70 -16.93
CA GLU A 204 -12.95 -2.87 -17.08
C GLU A 204 -11.66 -2.69 -16.26
N MET A 205 -11.38 -3.68 -15.41
CA MET A 205 -10.23 -3.71 -14.50
C MET A 205 -9.20 -4.75 -14.95
N PRO A 206 -7.94 -4.64 -14.47
CA PRO A 206 -6.88 -5.61 -14.76
C PRO A 206 -7.25 -7.05 -14.37
N ALA A 207 -6.73 -8.04 -15.12
CA ALA A 207 -7.08 -9.46 -14.97
C ALA A 207 -6.82 -10.02 -13.57
N GLU A 208 -5.80 -9.53 -12.86
CA GLU A 208 -5.47 -9.92 -11.48
C GLU A 208 -6.56 -9.56 -10.48
N THR A 209 -7.38 -8.55 -10.76
CA THR A 209 -8.50 -8.16 -9.88
C THR A 209 -9.71 -9.11 -9.97
N ALA A 210 -9.65 -10.12 -10.85
CA ALA A 210 -10.65 -11.18 -10.91
C ALA A 210 -10.52 -12.21 -9.77
N ILE A 211 -9.49 -12.12 -8.95
CA ILE A 211 -9.24 -13.07 -7.86
C ILE A 211 -10.02 -12.59 -6.64
N GLU A 212 -11.06 -13.38 -6.30
CA GLU A 212 -11.86 -13.13 -5.10
C GLU A 212 -11.23 -13.81 -3.88
N ILE A 213 -11.24 -13.12 -2.74
CA ILE A 213 -10.79 -13.66 -1.45
C ILE A 213 -11.97 -14.39 -0.80
N THR A 214 -12.26 -15.59 -1.28
CA THR A 214 -13.33 -16.46 -0.75
C THR A 214 -12.83 -17.57 0.16
N ASP A 215 -11.54 -17.86 0.07
CA ASP A 215 -10.84 -18.92 0.82
C ASP A 215 -9.37 -18.56 1.08
N GLU A 216 -8.66 -19.44 1.76
CA GLU A 216 -7.24 -19.27 2.06
C GLU A 216 -6.36 -19.30 0.80
N ALA A 217 -6.75 -20.01 -0.25
CA ALA A 217 -6.00 -20.02 -1.51
C ALA A 217 -6.09 -18.66 -2.22
N GLY A 218 -7.29 -18.08 -2.30
CA GLY A 218 -7.49 -16.71 -2.79
C GLY A 218 -6.70 -15.69 -1.96
N TRP A 219 -6.71 -15.84 -0.62
CA TRP A 219 -5.92 -14.99 0.28
C TRP A 219 -4.44 -15.00 -0.06
N MET A 220 -3.83 -16.20 -0.13
CA MET A 220 -2.41 -16.36 -0.44
C MET A 220 -2.04 -15.75 -1.80
N VAL A 221 -2.86 -15.96 -2.83
CA VAL A 221 -2.57 -15.42 -4.17
C VAL A 221 -2.63 -13.91 -4.19
N VAL A 222 -3.66 -13.31 -3.57
CA VAL A 222 -3.81 -11.85 -3.51
C VAL A 222 -2.68 -11.22 -2.69
N GLU A 223 -2.30 -11.82 -1.57
CA GLU A 223 -1.17 -11.35 -0.76
C GLU A 223 0.14 -11.35 -1.55
N GLN A 224 0.43 -12.42 -2.30
CA GLN A 224 1.62 -12.46 -3.16
C GLN A 224 1.60 -11.39 -4.27
N LEU A 225 0.43 -11.10 -4.84
CA LEU A 225 0.29 -10.02 -5.82
C LEU A 225 0.55 -8.65 -5.20
N LEU A 226 0.04 -8.39 -4.00
CA LEU A 226 0.30 -7.14 -3.26
C LEU A 226 1.79 -6.99 -2.93
N LEU A 227 2.44 -8.04 -2.40
CA LEU A 227 3.88 -8.03 -2.13
C LEU A 227 4.70 -7.76 -3.37
N LYS A 228 4.34 -8.41 -4.50
CA LYS A 228 4.98 -8.15 -5.80
C LYS A 228 4.80 -6.69 -6.24
N GLN A 229 3.63 -6.10 -6.05
CA GLN A 229 3.37 -4.71 -6.41
C GLN A 229 4.12 -3.74 -5.49
N LYS A 230 4.17 -4.01 -4.16
CA LYS A 230 5.01 -3.24 -3.21
C LYS A 230 6.47 -3.26 -3.65
N LEU A 231 7.00 -4.43 -3.96
CA LEU A 231 8.38 -4.57 -4.43
C LEU A 231 8.62 -3.84 -5.76
N ALA A 232 7.69 -3.89 -6.71
CA ALA A 232 7.79 -3.16 -7.97
C ALA A 232 7.80 -1.64 -7.75
N SER A 233 6.94 -1.13 -6.86
CA SER A 233 6.91 0.28 -6.46
C SER A 233 8.22 0.68 -5.77
N ALA A 234 8.71 -0.12 -4.83
CA ALA A 234 9.99 0.11 -4.15
C ALA A 234 11.17 0.16 -5.14
N LYS A 235 11.22 -0.76 -6.11
CA LYS A 235 12.23 -0.77 -7.19
C LYS A 235 12.15 0.49 -8.06
N ALA A 236 10.95 0.91 -8.45
CA ALA A 236 10.76 2.13 -9.24
C ALA A 236 11.28 3.37 -8.51
N ARG A 237 11.02 3.47 -7.20
CA ARG A 237 11.55 4.53 -6.34
C ARG A 237 13.06 4.43 -6.19
N ALA A 238 13.58 3.23 -5.88
CA ALA A 238 15.01 2.96 -5.69
C ALA A 238 15.84 3.32 -6.94
N SER A 239 15.32 3.11 -8.15
CA SER A 239 15.99 3.46 -9.41
C SER A 239 16.25 4.96 -9.55
N GLN A 240 15.47 5.80 -8.88
CA GLN A 240 15.57 7.27 -8.96
C GLN A 240 16.54 7.87 -7.92
N ILE A 241 17.03 7.08 -6.95
CA ILE A 241 17.83 7.57 -5.82
C ILE A 241 19.22 8.00 -6.28
N LYS A 242 19.57 9.25 -6.01
CA LYS A 242 20.89 9.84 -6.27
C LYS A 242 21.74 9.96 -5.02
N VAL A 243 21.10 10.08 -3.85
CA VAL A 243 21.73 10.14 -2.53
C VAL A 243 21.03 9.19 -1.59
N LEU A 244 21.77 8.34 -0.90
CA LEU A 244 21.28 7.52 0.20
C LEU A 244 21.70 8.16 1.53
N VAL A 245 20.74 8.53 2.36
CA VAL A 245 20.93 9.04 3.71
C VAL A 245 20.63 7.92 4.69
N LEU A 246 21.47 7.80 5.73
CA LEU A 246 21.41 6.71 6.69
C LEU A 246 21.38 7.27 8.12
N ASP A 247 20.57 6.67 8.97
CA ASP A 247 20.78 6.72 10.40
C ASP A 247 21.92 5.77 10.82
N VAL A 248 22.29 5.79 12.09
CA VAL A 248 23.37 4.95 12.62
C VAL A 248 22.84 3.87 13.56
N ASP A 249 22.23 4.27 14.67
CA ASP A 249 21.85 3.36 15.76
C ASP A 249 20.53 2.66 15.43
N GLY A 250 20.57 1.33 15.32
CA GLY A 250 19.45 0.53 14.82
C GLY A 250 19.39 0.39 13.29
N THR A 251 20.23 1.15 12.55
CA THR A 251 20.32 1.09 11.10
C THR A 251 21.66 0.50 10.65
N LEU A 252 22.78 1.22 10.85
CA LEU A 252 24.14 0.74 10.59
C LEU A 252 24.69 -0.15 11.71
N THR A 253 24.11 -0.06 12.91
CA THR A 253 24.38 -0.89 14.08
C THR A 253 23.12 -1.66 14.47
N ASP A 254 23.26 -2.56 15.43
CA ASP A 254 22.15 -3.33 16.05
C ASP A 254 21.52 -2.59 17.25
N ALA A 255 21.65 -1.25 17.32
CA ALA A 255 21.27 -0.38 18.43
C ALA A 255 21.94 -0.72 19.78
N GLY A 256 22.74 -1.78 19.84
CA GLY A 256 23.47 -2.17 21.03
C GLY A 256 24.65 -1.25 21.30
N MET A 257 24.81 -0.80 22.57
CA MET A 257 25.90 0.02 23.02
C MET A 257 26.70 -0.69 24.13
N TYR A 258 28.02 -0.71 23.99
CA TYR A 258 28.92 -1.24 25.00
C TYR A 258 29.50 -0.10 25.82
N TYR A 259 29.16 -0.01 27.11
CA TYR A 259 29.63 1.00 28.01
C TYR A 259 30.79 0.49 28.90
N GLY A 260 31.84 1.29 28.97
CA GLY A 260 32.94 1.13 29.93
C GLY A 260 32.92 2.23 30.98
N PRO A 261 33.92 2.24 31.92
CA PRO A 261 34.01 3.27 32.97
C PRO A 261 34.13 4.72 32.43
N ALA A 262 34.58 4.87 31.19
CA ALA A 262 34.76 6.17 30.54
C ALA A 262 33.58 6.57 29.62
N GLY A 263 32.48 5.83 29.63
CA GLY A 263 31.34 6.04 28.73
C GLY A 263 31.23 4.99 27.63
N GLU A 264 30.69 5.35 26.48
CA GLU A 264 30.57 4.45 25.32
C GLU A 264 31.95 3.96 24.87
N ALA A 265 32.12 2.64 24.85
CA ALA A 265 33.39 2.00 24.53
C ALA A 265 33.43 1.45 23.10
N LEU A 266 32.38 0.78 22.66
CA LEU A 266 32.32 0.10 21.34
C LEU A 266 30.93 0.16 20.73
N LYS A 267 30.88 0.23 19.41
CA LYS A 267 29.70 -0.04 18.59
C LYS A 267 30.03 -1.09 17.53
N LYS A 268 29.08 -1.98 17.25
CA LYS A 268 29.22 -3.06 16.28
C LYS A 268 28.67 -2.63 14.92
N PHE A 269 29.49 -2.73 13.86
CA PHE A 269 29.11 -2.45 12.46
C PHE A 269 29.23 -3.70 11.61
N ASN A 270 28.37 -3.81 10.59
CA ASN A 270 28.42 -4.89 9.63
C ASN A 270 29.40 -4.55 8.47
N THR A 271 30.21 -5.54 8.07
CA THR A 271 31.13 -5.36 6.95
C THR A 271 30.46 -5.42 5.59
N ARG A 272 29.33 -6.17 5.47
CA ARG A 272 28.54 -6.25 4.23
C ARG A 272 27.87 -4.92 3.91
N ASP A 273 27.35 -4.20 4.92
CA ASP A 273 26.79 -2.85 4.78
C ASP A 273 27.85 -1.89 4.25
N ALA A 274 29.05 -1.94 4.83
CA ALA A 274 30.17 -1.12 4.39
C ALA A 274 30.52 -1.35 2.90
N HIS A 275 30.51 -2.60 2.48
CA HIS A 275 30.77 -2.94 1.06
C HIS A 275 29.62 -2.46 0.14
N GLY A 276 28.36 -2.58 0.58
CA GLY A 276 27.21 -2.03 -0.16
C GLY A 276 27.33 -0.52 -0.38
N LEU A 277 27.69 0.23 0.65
CA LEU A 277 27.91 1.68 0.56
C LEU A 277 29.07 2.05 -0.37
N GLN A 278 30.13 1.25 -0.38
CA GLN A 278 31.23 1.42 -1.34
C GLN A 278 30.72 1.23 -2.78
N LEU A 279 29.97 0.16 -3.06
CA LEU A 279 29.41 -0.12 -4.38
C LEU A 279 28.47 0.98 -4.86
N LEU A 280 27.63 1.56 -3.98
CA LEU A 280 26.80 2.71 -4.34
C LEU A 280 27.64 3.88 -4.86
N ARG A 281 28.69 4.26 -4.12
CA ARG A 281 29.55 5.38 -4.50
C ARG A 281 30.32 5.13 -5.78
N GLU A 282 30.80 3.91 -6.00
CA GLU A 282 31.46 3.50 -7.24
C GLU A 282 30.51 3.60 -8.46
N ASN A 283 29.20 3.55 -8.21
CA ASN A 283 28.14 3.69 -9.20
C ASN A 283 27.47 5.08 -9.20
N GLY A 284 28.13 6.09 -8.63
CA GLY A 284 27.70 7.49 -8.71
C GLY A 284 26.55 7.86 -7.79
N ILE A 285 26.28 7.06 -6.74
CA ILE A 285 25.26 7.35 -5.73
C ILE A 285 25.96 7.86 -4.48
N SER A 286 25.67 9.07 -4.06
CA SER A 286 26.26 9.67 -2.87
C SER A 286 25.69 9.05 -1.60
N VAL A 287 26.50 9.04 -0.54
CA VAL A 287 26.11 8.51 0.78
C VAL A 287 26.27 9.62 1.81
N CYS A 288 25.26 9.81 2.64
CA CYS A 288 25.24 10.74 3.76
C CYS A 288 24.79 10.00 5.03
N VAL A 289 25.35 10.37 6.19
CA VAL A 289 24.97 9.79 7.48
C VAL A 289 24.57 10.90 8.44
N ILE A 290 23.39 10.78 9.05
CA ILE A 290 22.86 11.72 10.04
C ILE A 290 22.51 10.93 11.29
N SER A 291 23.20 11.23 12.42
CA SER A 291 22.99 10.55 13.70
C SER A 291 22.53 11.53 14.78
N THR A 292 21.68 11.07 15.67
CA THR A 292 21.31 11.82 16.90
C THR A 292 22.43 11.82 17.92
N GLU A 293 23.27 10.78 17.90
CA GLU A 293 24.39 10.62 18.79
C GLU A 293 25.71 11.19 18.19
N ASP A 294 26.56 11.74 19.06
CA ASP A 294 27.95 12.10 18.72
C ASP A 294 28.91 11.09 19.34
N SER A 295 29.29 10.10 18.53
CA SER A 295 30.11 8.96 18.98
C SER A 295 31.48 8.94 18.28
N PRO A 296 32.58 8.92 19.02
CA PRO A 296 33.93 8.76 18.45
C PRO A 296 34.11 7.46 17.67
N ALA A 297 33.41 6.39 18.07
CA ALA A 297 33.44 5.10 17.39
C ALA A 297 32.79 5.22 15.98
N VAL A 298 31.68 5.94 15.88
CA VAL A 298 31.00 6.23 14.62
C VAL A 298 31.88 7.12 13.73
N ALA A 299 32.45 8.20 14.27
CA ALA A 299 33.33 9.10 13.54
C ALA A 299 34.54 8.35 12.94
N ALA A 300 35.18 7.46 13.72
CA ALA A 300 36.28 6.63 13.26
C ALA A 300 35.83 5.66 12.11
N ARG A 301 34.58 5.12 12.21
CA ARG A 301 34.02 4.26 11.18
C ARG A 301 33.73 5.03 9.90
N MET A 302 33.11 6.20 9.97
CA MET A 302 32.83 7.05 8.80
C MET A 302 34.12 7.46 8.08
N LYS A 303 35.16 7.85 8.82
CA LYS A 303 36.49 8.12 8.27
C LYS A 303 37.06 6.92 7.53
N LYS A 304 37.00 5.70 8.11
CA LYS A 304 37.47 4.47 7.47
C LYS A 304 36.70 4.18 6.18
N LEU A 305 35.39 4.45 6.14
CA LEU A 305 34.54 4.27 4.98
C LEU A 305 34.67 5.40 3.96
N ARG A 306 35.41 6.47 4.27
CA ARG A 306 35.53 7.69 3.43
C ARG A 306 34.16 8.32 3.15
N ILE A 307 33.31 8.37 4.17
CA ILE A 307 32.02 9.06 4.12
C ILE A 307 32.24 10.44 4.76
N ASP A 308 32.38 11.46 3.90
CA ASP A 308 32.66 12.85 4.32
C ASP A 308 31.39 13.57 4.77
N GLU A 309 30.24 13.22 4.19
CA GLU A 309 28.92 13.73 4.57
C GLU A 309 28.39 13.00 5.81
N TYR A 310 28.99 13.29 6.99
CA TYR A 310 28.62 12.74 8.29
C TYR A 310 28.27 13.87 9.26
N TYR A 311 27.08 13.79 9.84
CA TYR A 311 26.48 14.81 10.71
C TYR A 311 26.05 14.16 12.04
N PRO A 312 26.93 14.16 13.07
CA PRO A 312 26.60 13.69 14.42
C PRO A 312 25.81 14.73 15.23
N GLY A 313 25.13 14.27 16.29
CA GLY A 313 24.47 15.14 17.29
C GLY A 313 23.21 15.86 16.79
N ILE A 314 22.58 15.40 15.71
CA ILE A 314 21.45 16.06 15.06
C ILE A 314 20.12 15.56 15.62
N GLN A 315 19.54 16.28 16.57
CA GLN A 315 18.27 15.92 17.21
C GLN A 315 17.05 16.09 16.27
N LYS A 316 17.07 17.07 15.38
CA LYS A 316 16.02 17.29 14.36
C LYS A 316 16.60 17.06 12.97
N LYS A 317 16.41 15.87 12.43
CA LYS A 317 17.05 15.43 11.20
C LYS A 317 16.45 16.09 9.95
N LEU A 318 15.13 16.30 9.88
CA LEU A 318 14.47 16.86 8.71
C LEU A 318 14.96 18.27 8.31
N PRO A 319 15.10 19.25 9.21
CA PRO A 319 15.64 20.57 8.82
C PRO A 319 17.03 20.50 8.18
N LEU A 320 17.92 19.64 8.71
CA LEU A 320 19.22 19.40 8.09
C LEU A 320 19.08 18.74 6.72
N LEU A 321 18.25 17.69 6.59
CA LEU A 321 18.03 17.01 5.31
C LEU A 321 17.55 17.98 4.22
N LEU A 322 16.62 18.88 4.56
CA LEU A 322 16.13 19.92 3.63
C LEU A 322 17.24 20.88 3.20
N GLN A 323 18.10 21.29 4.13
CA GLN A 323 19.27 22.12 3.85
C GLN A 323 20.26 21.40 2.93
N LEU A 324 20.54 20.12 3.20
CA LEU A 324 21.44 19.30 2.41
C LEU A 324 20.88 19.05 0.99
N ALA A 325 19.62 18.74 0.85
CA ALA A 325 18.95 18.57 -0.43
C ALA A 325 19.10 19.82 -1.32
N LYS A 326 18.89 20.99 -0.71
CA LYS A 326 19.10 22.28 -1.41
C LYS A 326 20.58 22.48 -1.79
N ARG A 327 21.53 22.16 -0.90
CA ARG A 327 22.97 22.29 -1.17
C ARG A 327 23.44 21.36 -2.30
N TRP A 328 22.89 20.14 -2.36
CA TRP A 328 23.20 19.16 -3.41
C TRP A 328 22.47 19.43 -4.72
N ASP A 329 21.51 20.34 -4.73
CA ASP A 329 20.59 20.56 -5.86
C ASP A 329 19.87 19.28 -6.28
N ILE A 330 19.41 18.52 -5.30
CA ILE A 330 18.73 17.24 -5.49
C ILE A 330 17.34 17.31 -4.82
N PRO A 331 16.26 17.08 -5.60
CA PRO A 331 14.92 17.05 -5.04
C PRO A 331 14.74 15.84 -4.11
N LEU A 332 13.89 15.98 -3.09
CA LEU A 332 13.66 14.92 -2.08
C LEU A 332 13.20 13.59 -2.72
N GLN A 333 12.54 13.64 -3.87
CA GLN A 333 12.13 12.46 -4.63
C GLN A 333 13.31 11.60 -5.12
N ASN A 334 14.50 12.17 -5.21
CA ASN A 334 15.73 11.47 -5.59
C ASN A 334 16.63 11.16 -4.39
N ILE A 335 16.14 11.32 -3.17
CA ILE A 335 16.82 10.97 -1.92
C ILE A 335 16.19 9.70 -1.37
N GLY A 336 17.04 8.70 -1.04
CA GLY A 336 16.68 7.56 -0.22
C GLY A 336 17.07 7.83 1.23
N TYR A 337 16.27 7.37 2.17
CA TYR A 337 16.56 7.43 3.61
C TYR A 337 16.36 6.06 4.24
N VAL A 338 17.33 5.62 5.05
CA VAL A 338 17.21 4.41 5.87
C VAL A 338 17.23 4.82 7.34
N GLY A 339 16.20 4.44 8.08
CA GLY A 339 16.10 4.71 9.51
C GLY A 339 15.18 3.70 10.18
N ASP A 340 15.21 3.62 11.51
CA ASP A 340 14.54 2.59 12.29
C ASP A 340 13.66 3.12 13.43
N ASP A 341 13.82 4.39 13.83
CA ASP A 341 13.12 4.93 14.99
C ASP A 341 12.43 6.28 14.68
N LEU A 342 11.60 6.74 15.61
CA LEU A 342 10.75 7.95 15.50
C LEU A 342 11.54 9.21 15.10
N SER A 343 12.83 9.28 15.45
CA SER A 343 13.71 10.37 15.03
C SER A 343 13.85 10.51 13.50
N ASP A 344 13.55 9.43 12.77
CA ASP A 344 13.66 9.34 11.30
C ASP A 344 12.33 9.57 10.58
N LEU A 345 11.21 9.47 11.31
CA LEU A 345 9.86 9.46 10.74
C LEU A 345 9.59 10.66 9.83
N GLU A 346 9.95 11.86 10.26
CA GLU A 346 9.77 13.07 9.46
C GLU A 346 10.57 13.04 8.15
N CYS A 347 11.78 12.47 8.18
CA CYS A 347 12.61 12.31 6.98
C CYS A 347 12.01 11.27 6.02
N LEU A 348 11.66 10.09 6.54
CA LEU A 348 11.06 9.00 5.77
C LEU A 348 9.75 9.42 5.08
N SER A 349 8.94 10.25 5.74
CA SER A 349 7.68 10.76 5.18
C SER A 349 7.86 11.73 4.00
N ARG A 350 9.06 12.27 3.77
CA ARG A 350 9.32 13.34 2.78
C ARG A 350 10.18 12.89 1.60
N VAL A 351 10.94 11.82 1.74
CA VAL A 351 11.87 11.33 0.70
C VAL A 351 11.20 10.46 -0.35
N GLY A 352 11.83 10.34 -1.52
CA GLY A 352 11.33 9.47 -2.59
C GLY A 352 11.51 7.99 -2.31
N GLY A 353 12.55 7.58 -1.58
CA GLY A 353 12.80 6.21 -1.15
C GLY A 353 12.91 6.11 0.37
N ALA A 354 11.86 5.65 1.06
CA ALA A 354 11.84 5.38 2.49
C ALA A 354 12.11 3.88 2.72
N PHE A 355 13.18 3.57 3.43
CA PHE A 355 13.63 2.21 3.70
C PHE A 355 13.86 2.00 5.18
N CYS A 356 13.63 0.80 5.71
CA CYS A 356 13.91 0.50 7.11
C CYS A 356 14.37 -0.95 7.32
N PRO A 357 15.11 -1.24 8.40
CA PRO A 357 15.41 -2.60 8.85
C PRO A 357 14.14 -3.37 9.26
N ALA A 358 14.22 -4.70 9.31
CA ALA A 358 13.11 -5.56 9.72
C ALA A 358 12.63 -5.33 11.16
N ASP A 359 13.52 -4.89 12.03
CA ASP A 359 13.31 -4.65 13.45
C ASP A 359 13.06 -3.17 13.82
N ALA A 360 12.76 -2.33 12.83
CA ALA A 360 12.35 -0.95 13.05
C ALA A 360 11.05 -0.85 13.87
N VAL A 361 10.83 0.27 14.55
CA VAL A 361 9.60 0.50 15.31
C VAL A 361 8.37 0.53 14.38
N SER A 362 7.20 0.19 14.91
CA SER A 362 5.97 -0.02 14.13
C SER A 362 5.57 1.18 13.27
N GLU A 363 5.81 2.41 13.72
CA GLU A 363 5.54 3.64 12.98
C GLU A 363 6.40 3.74 11.73
N ILE A 364 7.66 3.33 11.82
CA ILE A 364 8.60 3.31 10.70
C ILE A 364 8.27 2.19 9.72
N LEU A 365 7.94 0.99 10.21
CA LEU A 365 7.52 -0.14 9.37
C LEU A 365 6.30 0.23 8.50
N ARG A 366 5.35 1.00 9.04
CA ARG A 366 4.17 1.49 8.29
C ARG A 366 4.53 2.56 7.25
N GLN A 367 5.48 3.44 7.57
CA GLN A 367 5.88 4.55 6.70
C GLN A 367 6.80 4.12 5.56
N ALA A 368 7.55 3.02 5.72
CA ALA A 368 8.57 2.60 4.77
C ALA A 368 7.97 2.10 3.44
N HIS A 369 8.57 2.53 2.33
CA HIS A 369 8.29 1.99 1.01
C HIS A 369 8.86 0.58 0.81
N TYR A 370 9.91 0.25 1.57
CA TYR A 370 10.53 -1.07 1.59
C TYR A 370 11.04 -1.37 2.99
N VAL A 371 10.59 -2.47 3.54
CA VAL A 371 11.08 -3.06 4.79
C VAL A 371 12.04 -4.16 4.41
N CYS A 372 13.28 -4.11 4.93
CA CYS A 372 14.29 -5.13 4.69
C CYS A 372 13.92 -6.46 5.35
N ASP A 373 14.43 -7.56 4.82
CA ASP A 373 14.38 -8.86 5.49
C ASP A 373 15.40 -8.93 6.64
N CYS A 374 16.50 -8.17 6.54
CA CYS A 374 17.56 -8.09 7.53
C CYS A 374 17.26 -7.02 8.60
N ALA A 375 17.64 -7.33 9.84
CA ALA A 375 17.65 -6.38 10.96
C ALA A 375 18.79 -5.35 10.86
N GLY A 376 18.69 -4.26 11.65
CA GLY A 376 19.73 -3.25 11.76
C GLY A 376 21.09 -3.81 12.17
N GLY A 377 22.15 -3.32 11.54
CA GLY A 377 23.51 -3.83 11.74
C GLY A 377 23.73 -5.30 11.34
N GLN A 378 22.76 -5.92 10.68
CA GLN A 378 22.85 -7.31 10.24
C GLN A 378 22.76 -7.48 8.71
N GLY A 379 22.89 -6.40 7.96
CA GLY A 379 22.87 -6.42 6.50
C GLY A 379 21.71 -5.67 5.87
N ALA A 380 20.85 -5.01 6.63
CA ALA A 380 19.73 -4.24 6.13
C ALA A 380 20.18 -3.13 5.16
N VAL A 381 21.23 -2.39 5.51
CA VAL A 381 21.79 -1.35 4.63
C VAL A 381 22.36 -1.96 3.35
N ARG A 382 22.98 -3.15 3.43
CA ARG A 382 23.44 -3.87 2.24
C ARG A 382 22.27 -4.22 1.33
N GLU A 383 21.18 -4.68 1.87
CA GLU A 383 19.97 -5.05 1.12
C GLU A 383 19.38 -3.84 0.39
N VAL A 384 19.32 -2.67 1.02
CA VAL A 384 18.91 -1.41 0.38
C VAL A 384 19.86 -1.03 -0.75
N CYS A 385 21.17 -1.13 -0.52
CA CYS A 385 22.17 -0.86 -1.57
C CYS A 385 21.96 -1.77 -2.77
N ASP A 386 21.73 -3.07 -2.54
CA ASP A 386 21.49 -4.05 -3.59
C ASP A 386 20.18 -3.77 -4.33
N LEU A 387 19.12 -3.37 -3.63
CA LEU A 387 17.85 -2.94 -4.23
C LEU A 387 18.07 -1.76 -5.19
N ILE A 388 18.81 -0.73 -4.77
CA ILE A 388 19.08 0.45 -5.58
C ILE A 388 19.88 0.09 -6.83
N LEU A 389 20.97 -0.67 -6.67
CA LEU A 389 21.85 -1.06 -7.77
C LEU A 389 21.13 -1.93 -8.82
N ARG A 390 20.38 -2.95 -8.36
CA ARG A 390 19.59 -3.83 -9.25
C ARG A 390 18.48 -3.07 -9.97
N SER A 391 17.86 -2.09 -9.31
CA SER A 391 16.77 -1.30 -9.89
C SER A 391 17.24 -0.36 -11.00
N ARG A 392 18.54 -0.11 -11.11
CA ARG A 392 19.18 0.71 -12.15
C ARG A 392 19.72 -0.10 -13.32
N GLU A 393 19.57 -1.43 -13.32
CA GLU A 393 20.14 -2.33 -14.33
C GLU A 393 21.64 -2.11 -14.55
N ILE A 394 22.38 -1.82 -13.47
CA ILE A 394 23.82 -1.60 -13.55
C ILE A 394 24.48 -2.92 -13.96
N THR A 395 24.95 -2.96 -15.20
CA THR A 395 25.62 -4.13 -15.81
C THR A 395 26.87 -4.51 -15.00
N GLY A 396 26.91 -5.77 -14.54
CA GLY A 396 27.99 -6.30 -13.69
C GLY A 396 27.54 -6.71 -12.29
N TYR A 397 26.34 -6.31 -11.87
CA TYR A 397 25.72 -6.75 -10.63
C TYR A 397 24.84 -7.99 -10.91
N THR A 398 25.46 -9.15 -11.06
CA THR A 398 24.75 -10.39 -11.36
C THR A 398 24.24 -11.05 -10.07
N SER A 399 23.11 -11.76 -10.17
CA SER A 399 22.47 -12.57 -9.13
C SER A 399 23.39 -13.61 -8.46
N ALA A 400 24.51 -13.96 -9.08
CA ALA A 400 25.50 -14.89 -8.55
C ALA A 400 26.19 -14.42 -7.24
N GLN A 401 26.15 -13.11 -6.91
CA GLN A 401 26.70 -12.59 -5.65
C GLN A 401 25.66 -12.55 -4.51
N ALA A 402 24.39 -12.72 -4.81
CA ALA A 402 23.31 -12.71 -3.84
C ALA A 402 23.05 -14.12 -3.23
N GLU A 403 23.24 -15.18 -4.01
CA GLU A 403 23.07 -16.58 -3.57
C GLU A 403 24.18 -17.05 -2.61
N ALA A 404 25.27 -16.33 -2.49
CA ALA A 404 26.34 -16.64 -1.54
C ALA A 404 26.03 -16.17 -0.10
N CYS A 405 24.85 -15.65 0.16
CA CYS A 405 24.42 -15.10 1.46
C CYS A 405 23.12 -15.72 2.02
N SER A 406 22.57 -16.79 1.39
CA SER A 406 21.50 -17.61 1.93
C SER A 406 22.05 -18.79 2.74
#